data_9c1632e78bc85115213bc6e6fcf7450c
#
_entry.id   9c1632e78bc85115213bc6e6fcf7450c
#
_cell.length_a   1.000
_cell.length_b   1.000
_cell.length_c   1.000
_cell.angle_alpha   90.00
_cell.angle_beta   90.00
_cell.angle_gamma   90.00
#
_symmetry.space_group_name_H-M   'P 1'
#
loop_
_entity.id
_entity.type
_entity.pdbx_description
1 polymer ?
#
loop_
_entity_poly.entity_id
_entity_poly.type
_entity_poly.pdbx_seq_one_letter_code
_entity_poly.pdbx_strand_id
1 'polypeptide(L)'
;IKNGNLWIIPDLNRASILRRAHGWYGDMNYKFNGLKKSDRDYQTVQKVKKLITNPQIELIFNLHDGSGFYSPQRESYQRNPNRWGQSCVIDQAELDGARFGHLQLLSEKAADQINQHVLHQEHRFHVKNTHTASSDKVMQKALTYYALRTGKPAIGLEASKKLPTHQRVYYL
;
A
#
# COMPACT_ATOMS: atom_id res chain seq x y z
N ILE A 1 -8.01 0.64 -17.88
CA ILE A 1 -9.17 1.33 -17.27
C ILE A 1 -10.20 1.49 -18.37
N LYS A 2 -11.39 0.91 -18.20
CA LYS A 2 -12.49 1.05 -19.17
C LYS A 2 -13.17 2.43 -19.04
N ASN A 3 -13.26 2.97 -17.83
CA ASN A 3 -13.86 4.28 -17.53
C ASN A 3 -13.13 4.92 -16.36
N GLY A 4 -12.98 6.26 -16.38
CA GLY A 4 -12.32 7.04 -15.34
C GLY A 4 -10.92 7.52 -15.74
N ASN A 5 -10.24 8.18 -14.79
CA ASN A 5 -8.90 8.72 -14.95
C ASN A 5 -7.94 8.02 -14.00
N LEU A 6 -6.74 7.72 -14.46
CA LEU A 6 -5.65 7.23 -13.65
C LEU A 6 -4.60 8.33 -13.47
N TRP A 7 -4.30 8.68 -12.22
CA TRP A 7 -3.20 9.56 -11.87
C TRP A 7 -2.04 8.70 -11.37
N ILE A 8 -0.89 8.81 -12.02
CA ILE A 8 0.32 8.09 -11.64
C ILE A 8 1.33 9.08 -11.11
N ILE A 9 1.91 8.80 -9.96
CA ILE A 9 2.99 9.57 -9.35
C ILE A 9 4.24 8.69 -9.36
N PRO A 10 5.01 8.68 -10.43
CA PRO A 10 6.31 8.03 -10.44
C PRO A 10 7.29 8.89 -9.63
N ASP A 11 8.39 8.32 -9.21
CA ASP A 11 9.50 9.06 -8.58
C ASP A 11 9.08 10.02 -7.45
N LEU A 12 8.14 9.60 -6.61
CA LEU A 12 7.54 10.42 -5.56
C LEU A 12 8.59 11.12 -4.68
N ASN A 13 9.70 10.44 -4.39
CA ASN A 13 10.84 10.99 -3.68
C ASN A 13 12.13 10.65 -4.42
N ARG A 14 12.39 11.37 -5.52
CA ARG A 14 13.56 11.16 -6.39
C ARG A 14 14.88 11.14 -5.61
N ALA A 15 15.03 12.02 -4.62
CA ALA A 15 16.24 12.10 -3.80
C ALA A 15 16.47 10.80 -3.01
N SER A 16 15.42 10.19 -2.49
CA SER A 16 15.50 8.88 -1.81
C SER A 16 15.76 7.74 -2.79
N ILE A 17 15.15 7.77 -3.97
CA ILE A 17 15.39 6.76 -5.04
C ILE A 17 16.86 6.75 -5.42
N LEU A 18 17.47 7.90 -5.71
CA LEU A 18 18.88 8.02 -6.06
C LEU A 18 19.83 7.53 -4.94
N ARG A 19 19.38 7.62 -3.69
CA ARG A 19 20.11 7.12 -2.52
C ARG A 19 19.81 5.67 -2.17
N ARG A 20 18.90 5.02 -2.90
CA ARG A 20 18.38 3.68 -2.59
C ARG A 20 17.84 3.58 -1.16
N ALA A 21 17.10 4.60 -0.71
CA ALA A 21 16.54 4.73 0.62
C ALA A 21 15.02 4.96 0.55
N HIS A 22 14.29 4.62 1.62
CA HIS A 22 12.84 4.81 1.69
C HIS A 22 12.44 6.24 2.13
N GLY A 23 13.39 7.09 2.45
CA GLY A 23 13.22 8.48 2.89
C GLY A 23 14.54 9.07 3.37
N TRP A 24 14.56 10.36 3.77
CA TRP A 24 15.77 11.01 4.27
C TRP A 24 16.14 10.53 5.68
N TYR A 25 15.16 10.47 6.57
CA TYR A 25 15.29 10.04 7.96
C TYR A 25 14.21 9.03 8.28
N GLY A 26 14.41 7.77 7.86
CA GLY A 26 13.42 6.70 7.96
C GLY A 26 12.43 6.68 6.78
N ASP A 27 11.53 5.71 6.81
CA ASP A 27 10.59 5.44 5.73
C ASP A 27 9.54 6.55 5.59
N MET A 28 9.47 7.17 4.39
CA MET A 28 8.52 8.24 4.11
C MET A 28 7.07 7.77 4.20
N ASN A 29 6.78 6.49 3.96
CA ASN A 29 5.44 5.95 4.11
C ASN A 29 4.86 6.14 5.53
N TYR A 30 5.72 6.18 6.55
CA TYR A 30 5.30 6.40 7.95
C TYR A 30 5.43 7.85 8.42
N LYS A 31 5.34 8.82 7.52
CA LYS A 31 5.46 10.25 7.82
C LYS A 31 4.17 11.05 7.59
N PHE A 32 3.04 10.36 7.37
CA PHE A 32 1.76 11.03 7.09
C PHE A 32 1.02 11.53 8.34
N ASN A 33 1.52 11.20 9.54
CA ASN A 33 1.00 11.74 10.79
C ASN A 33 2.15 12.18 11.71
N GLY A 34 2.07 13.40 12.23
CA GLY A 34 3.04 13.94 13.20
C GLY A 34 4.41 14.36 12.64
N LEU A 35 4.54 14.57 11.32
CA LEU A 35 5.80 14.99 10.70
C LEU A 35 6.17 16.42 11.06
N LYS A 36 7.40 16.63 11.56
CA LYS A 36 7.94 17.97 11.87
C LYS A 36 8.27 18.74 10.58
N LYS A 37 8.07 20.05 10.58
CA LYS A 37 8.40 20.93 9.43
C LYS A 37 9.89 20.91 9.05
N SER A 38 10.77 20.60 10.00
CA SER A 38 12.22 20.46 9.78
C SER A 38 12.64 19.16 9.08
N ASP A 39 11.73 18.16 8.92
CA ASP A 39 12.03 16.96 8.18
C ASP A 39 12.17 17.27 6.69
N ARG A 40 13.20 16.74 6.04
CA ARG A 40 13.48 16.97 4.61
C ARG A 40 12.39 16.40 3.68
N ASP A 41 11.64 15.38 4.12
CA ASP A 41 10.51 14.83 3.37
C ASP A 41 9.23 15.65 3.56
N TYR A 42 9.22 16.67 4.45
CA TYR A 42 8.01 17.42 4.82
C TYR A 42 7.29 17.99 3.60
N GLN A 43 7.98 18.69 2.71
CA GLN A 43 7.37 19.30 1.53
C GLN A 43 6.78 18.27 0.58
N THR A 44 7.46 17.13 0.38
CA THR A 44 6.97 16.02 -0.44
C THR A 44 5.71 15.42 0.17
N VAL A 45 5.73 15.13 1.47
CA VAL A 45 4.56 14.59 2.19
C VAL A 45 3.37 15.54 2.12
N GLN A 46 3.58 16.88 2.26
CA GLN A 46 2.48 17.84 2.14
C GLN A 46 1.88 17.88 0.72
N LYS A 47 2.70 17.77 -0.32
CA LYS A 47 2.20 17.65 -1.71
C LYS A 47 1.35 16.40 -1.90
N VAL A 48 1.80 15.26 -1.40
CA VAL A 48 1.04 14.00 -1.47
C VAL A 48 -0.27 14.10 -0.69
N LYS A 49 -0.26 14.69 0.50
CA LYS A 49 -1.49 14.93 1.27
C LYS A 49 -2.51 15.75 0.49
N LYS A 50 -2.07 16.81 -0.20
CA LYS A 50 -2.96 17.61 -1.06
C LYS A 50 -3.56 16.79 -2.20
N LEU A 51 -2.78 15.88 -2.80
CA LEU A 51 -3.28 14.97 -3.83
C LEU A 51 -4.30 13.99 -3.24
N ILE A 52 -3.99 13.35 -2.12
CA ILE A 52 -4.88 12.42 -1.42
C ILE A 52 -6.24 13.07 -1.15
N THR A 53 -6.25 14.32 -0.66
CA THR A 53 -7.48 15.03 -0.31
C THR A 53 -8.19 15.70 -1.50
N ASN A 54 -7.66 15.57 -2.73
CA ASN A 54 -8.32 16.11 -3.91
C ASN A 54 -9.69 15.42 -4.11
N PRO A 55 -10.80 16.17 -4.29
CA PRO A 55 -12.13 15.59 -4.47
C PRO A 55 -12.26 14.67 -5.70
N GLN A 56 -11.44 14.84 -6.72
CA GLN A 56 -11.42 13.99 -7.89
C GLN A 56 -10.79 12.60 -7.65
N ILE A 57 -10.10 12.40 -6.54
CA ILE A 57 -9.52 11.10 -6.18
C ILE A 57 -10.56 10.30 -5.40
N GLU A 58 -10.92 9.14 -5.92
CA GLU A 58 -11.93 8.26 -5.32
C GLU A 58 -11.30 7.00 -4.70
N LEU A 59 -10.12 6.57 -5.18
CA LEU A 59 -9.41 5.38 -4.70
C LEU A 59 -7.91 5.59 -4.85
N ILE A 60 -7.13 5.11 -3.90
CA ILE A 60 -5.68 5.23 -3.87
C ILE A 60 -5.04 3.85 -3.81
N PHE A 61 -4.08 3.60 -4.69
CA PHE A 61 -3.18 2.46 -4.61
C PHE A 61 -1.79 2.95 -4.20
N ASN A 62 -1.24 2.34 -3.16
CA ASN A 62 0.12 2.61 -2.68
C ASN A 62 0.97 1.37 -2.94
N LEU A 63 1.91 1.47 -3.90
CA LEU A 63 2.69 0.33 -4.38
C LEU A 63 3.95 0.16 -3.54
N HIS A 64 4.18 -1.06 -3.08
CA HIS A 64 5.29 -1.43 -2.23
C HIS A 64 5.96 -2.74 -2.65
N ASP A 65 7.10 -3.01 -2.06
CA ASP A 65 7.69 -4.34 -2.03
C ASP A 65 7.90 -4.82 -0.57
N GLY A 66 7.32 -5.97 -0.26
CA GLY A 66 7.31 -6.56 1.07
C GLY A 66 8.23 -7.76 1.25
N SER A 67 8.52 -8.12 2.49
CA SER A 67 9.32 -9.30 2.82
C SER A 67 8.53 -10.59 2.64
N GLY A 68 9.14 -11.60 2.00
CA GLY A 68 8.55 -12.95 1.85
C GLY A 68 7.20 -12.93 1.15
N PHE A 69 6.35 -13.88 1.49
CA PHE A 69 5.00 -14.04 0.93
C PHE A 69 3.99 -14.05 2.07
N TYR A 70 3.02 -13.16 2.03
CA TYR A 70 1.96 -13.15 3.04
C TYR A 70 1.01 -14.34 2.82
N SER A 71 0.67 -15.00 3.91
CA SER A 71 -0.42 -15.96 3.98
C SER A 71 -1.10 -15.81 5.35
N PRO A 72 -2.44 -15.91 5.44
CA PRO A 72 -3.13 -15.86 6.72
C PRO A 72 -2.76 -17.02 7.65
N GLN A 73 -2.23 -18.10 7.11
CA GLN A 73 -1.73 -19.26 7.84
C GLN A 73 -0.22 -19.40 7.71
N ARG A 74 0.42 -20.03 8.72
CA ARG A 74 1.84 -20.34 8.64
C ARG A 74 2.07 -21.58 7.77
N GLU A 75 2.55 -21.38 6.57
CA GLU A 75 2.92 -22.46 5.63
C GLU A 75 4.42 -22.75 5.68
N SER A 76 5.25 -21.70 5.79
CA SER A 76 6.71 -21.83 5.88
C SER A 76 7.35 -20.62 6.58
N TYR A 77 8.69 -20.62 6.71
CA TYR A 77 9.43 -19.44 7.15
C TYR A 77 9.25 -18.24 6.20
N GLN A 78 9.15 -18.48 4.90
CA GLN A 78 9.00 -17.43 3.89
C GLN A 78 7.54 -17.07 3.61
N ARG A 79 6.57 -17.95 3.96
CA ARG A 79 5.15 -17.75 3.72
C ARG A 79 4.36 -17.92 5.03
N ASN A 80 3.94 -16.80 5.59
CA ASN A 80 3.26 -16.78 6.90
C ASN A 80 2.64 -15.38 7.18
N PRO A 81 1.85 -15.23 8.28
CA PRO A 81 1.17 -13.98 8.61
C PRO A 81 2.09 -12.78 8.91
N ASN A 82 3.36 -13.01 9.24
CA ASN A 82 4.32 -11.94 9.52
C ASN A 82 5.01 -11.39 8.26
N ARG A 83 4.66 -11.91 7.09
CA ARG A 83 5.18 -11.44 5.81
C ARG A 83 4.24 -10.40 5.19
N TRP A 84 4.77 -9.68 4.19
CA TRP A 84 4.05 -8.58 3.55
C TRP A 84 3.92 -8.78 2.03
N GLY A 85 4.91 -9.39 1.37
CA GLY A 85 4.88 -9.58 -0.08
C GLY A 85 3.69 -10.41 -0.54
N GLN A 86 3.22 -10.18 -1.76
CA GLN A 86 2.06 -10.79 -2.39
C GLN A 86 0.77 -10.57 -1.56
N SER A 87 0.54 -9.31 -1.17
CA SER A 87 -0.68 -8.97 -0.45
C SER A 87 -1.33 -7.67 -0.92
N CYS A 88 -2.65 -7.63 -0.80
CA CYS A 88 -3.44 -6.41 -0.79
C CYS A 88 -3.62 -6.00 0.68
N VAL A 89 -2.95 -4.92 1.08
CA VAL A 89 -2.97 -4.44 2.47
C VAL A 89 -4.06 -3.40 2.64
N ILE A 90 -4.93 -3.61 3.61
CA ILE A 90 -5.96 -2.66 4.02
C ILE A 90 -5.83 -2.34 5.50
N ASP A 91 -6.18 -1.13 5.89
CA ASP A 91 -6.13 -0.69 7.28
C ASP A 91 -7.41 -1.01 8.06
N GLN A 92 -8.51 -1.21 7.34
CA GLN A 92 -9.84 -1.61 7.84
C GLN A 92 -10.67 -2.21 6.71
N ALA A 93 -11.73 -2.96 7.04
CA ALA A 93 -12.57 -3.63 6.05
C ALA A 93 -13.46 -2.65 5.27
N GLU A 94 -13.99 -1.64 5.95
CA GLU A 94 -15.01 -0.74 5.42
C GLU A 94 -14.66 0.72 5.69
N LEU A 95 -15.01 1.60 4.74
CA LEU A 95 -14.99 3.05 4.88
C LEU A 95 -16.36 3.60 4.45
N ASP A 96 -17.20 3.93 5.42
CA ASP A 96 -18.57 4.36 5.20
C ASP A 96 -18.65 5.63 4.34
N GLY A 97 -19.66 5.69 3.48
CA GLY A 97 -19.93 6.85 2.62
C GLY A 97 -19.00 7.04 1.42
N ALA A 98 -17.96 6.22 1.26
CA ALA A 98 -17.06 6.28 0.12
C ALA A 98 -17.49 5.31 -0.99
N ARG A 99 -17.40 5.73 -2.27
CA ARG A 99 -17.78 4.92 -3.45
C ARG A 99 -17.06 3.57 -3.49
N PHE A 100 -15.78 3.53 -3.13
CA PHE A 100 -14.92 2.34 -3.08
C PHE A 100 -14.62 1.93 -1.63
N GLY A 101 -15.55 2.17 -0.70
CA GLY A 101 -15.36 1.98 0.73
C GLY A 101 -15.36 0.53 1.20
N HIS A 102 -15.92 -0.42 0.44
CA HIS A 102 -15.87 -1.86 0.75
C HIS A 102 -14.49 -2.44 0.47
N LEU A 103 -13.49 -2.02 1.26
CA LEU A 103 -12.07 -2.30 1.01
C LEU A 103 -11.74 -3.78 1.06
N GLN A 104 -12.32 -4.52 2.00
CA GLN A 104 -12.14 -5.96 2.11
C GLN A 104 -12.60 -6.66 0.82
N LEU A 105 -13.84 -6.44 0.41
CA LEU A 105 -14.42 -7.04 -0.79
C LEU A 105 -13.68 -6.64 -2.07
N LEU A 106 -13.29 -5.35 -2.17
CA LEU A 106 -12.56 -4.84 -3.33
C LEU A 106 -11.18 -5.50 -3.44
N SER A 107 -10.48 -5.63 -2.31
CA SER A 107 -9.15 -6.25 -2.26
C SER A 107 -9.21 -7.76 -2.51
N GLU A 108 -10.23 -8.46 -2.03
CA GLU A 108 -10.46 -9.88 -2.32
C GLU A 108 -10.67 -10.11 -3.82
N LYS A 109 -11.57 -9.32 -4.44
CA LYS A 109 -11.79 -9.40 -5.89
C LYS A 109 -10.53 -9.09 -6.69
N ALA A 110 -9.74 -8.10 -6.28
CA ALA A 110 -8.47 -7.79 -6.93
C ALA A 110 -7.47 -8.94 -6.79
N ALA A 111 -7.31 -9.49 -5.58
CA ALA A 111 -6.45 -10.64 -5.34
C ALA A 111 -6.88 -11.86 -6.15
N ASP A 112 -8.18 -12.15 -6.23
CA ASP A 112 -8.71 -13.27 -7.03
C ASP A 112 -8.42 -13.11 -8.52
N GLN A 113 -8.55 -11.88 -9.06
CA GLN A 113 -8.19 -11.60 -10.46
C GLN A 113 -6.69 -11.79 -10.72
N ILE A 114 -5.83 -11.25 -9.85
CA ILE A 114 -4.38 -11.45 -9.95
C ILE A 114 -4.03 -12.94 -9.87
N ASN A 115 -4.67 -13.66 -8.97
CA ASN A 115 -4.42 -15.08 -8.72
C ASN A 115 -4.78 -16.00 -9.88
N GLN A 116 -5.60 -15.57 -10.82
CA GLN A 116 -5.85 -16.30 -12.08
C GLN A 116 -4.63 -16.30 -13.00
N HIS A 117 -3.70 -15.37 -12.82
CA HIS A 117 -2.56 -15.14 -13.69
C HIS A 117 -1.22 -15.28 -12.98
N VAL A 118 -1.19 -15.79 -11.72
CA VAL A 118 0.09 -16.00 -11.02
C VAL A 118 0.91 -17.09 -11.69
N LEU A 119 2.21 -16.85 -11.81
CA LEU A 119 3.16 -17.78 -12.46
C LEU A 119 3.38 -19.06 -11.64
N HIS A 120 3.25 -18.96 -10.31
CA HIS A 120 3.42 -20.06 -9.37
C HIS A 120 2.40 -19.94 -8.25
N GLN A 121 1.92 -21.06 -7.71
CA GLN A 121 0.92 -21.07 -6.63
C GLN A 121 1.39 -20.34 -5.36
N GLU A 122 2.67 -20.40 -5.07
CA GLU A 122 3.27 -19.69 -3.94
C GLU A 122 3.28 -18.15 -4.12
N HIS A 123 3.02 -17.64 -5.34
CA HIS A 123 2.91 -16.20 -5.61
C HIS A 123 1.48 -15.67 -5.43
N ARG A 124 0.54 -16.46 -4.93
CA ARG A 124 -0.84 -16.01 -4.71
C ARG A 124 -0.90 -14.84 -3.75
N PHE A 125 -1.73 -13.86 -4.12
CA PHE A 125 -2.05 -12.71 -3.29
C PHE A 125 -3.14 -13.06 -2.28
N HIS A 126 -3.04 -12.46 -1.10
CA HIS A 126 -4.05 -12.51 -0.06
C HIS A 126 -4.33 -11.11 0.47
N VAL A 127 -5.52 -10.90 1.02
CA VAL A 127 -5.83 -9.64 1.71
C VAL A 127 -5.26 -9.68 3.12
N LYS A 128 -4.49 -8.65 3.46
CA LYS A 128 -3.93 -8.43 4.79
C LYS A 128 -4.62 -7.23 5.43
N ASN A 129 -5.60 -7.48 6.29
CA ASN A 129 -6.19 -6.42 7.10
C ASN A 129 -5.35 -6.20 8.35
N THR A 130 -4.81 -5.01 8.49
CA THR A 130 -3.92 -4.65 9.62
C THR A 130 -4.68 -4.15 10.83
N HIS A 131 -5.99 -3.86 10.71
CA HIS A 131 -6.80 -3.26 11.78
C HIS A 131 -6.10 -2.07 12.45
N THR A 132 -5.53 -1.17 11.65
CA THR A 132 -4.56 -0.15 12.05
C THR A 132 -5.05 0.75 13.18
N ALA A 133 -6.35 1.05 13.24
CA ALA A 133 -6.92 1.89 14.31
C ALA A 133 -6.66 1.32 15.72
N SER A 134 -6.66 -0.01 15.88
CA SER A 134 -6.49 -0.71 17.15
C SER A 134 -5.14 -1.39 17.33
N SER A 135 -4.28 -1.41 16.30
CA SER A 135 -3.06 -2.18 16.30
C SER A 135 -1.80 -1.30 16.50
N ASP A 136 -0.93 -1.23 15.55
CA ASP A 136 0.39 -0.64 15.63
C ASP A 136 0.37 0.88 15.40
N LYS A 137 0.89 1.64 16.38
CA LYS A 137 1.05 3.10 16.29
C LYS A 137 1.93 3.55 15.11
N VAL A 138 2.82 2.70 14.61
CA VAL A 138 3.67 3.00 13.44
C VAL A 138 2.80 3.01 12.18
N MET A 139 1.95 1.99 12.02
CA MET A 139 1.00 1.91 10.88
C MET A 139 0.02 3.10 10.85
N GLN A 140 -0.34 3.66 12.02
CA GLN A 140 -1.18 4.88 12.09
C GLN A 140 -0.53 6.13 11.48
N LYS A 141 0.76 6.06 11.11
CA LYS A 141 1.47 7.12 10.38
C LYS A 141 1.57 6.85 8.88
N ALA A 142 1.08 5.70 8.40
CA ALA A 142 1.17 5.29 7.00
C ALA A 142 0.30 6.17 6.08
N LEU A 143 0.68 6.23 4.81
CA LEU A 143 -0.05 6.94 3.75
C LEU A 143 -1.49 6.44 3.63
N THR A 144 -1.69 5.11 3.60
CA THR A 144 -3.00 4.50 3.44
C THR A 144 -3.93 4.82 4.60
N TYR A 145 -3.41 4.76 5.84
CA TYR A 145 -4.19 5.14 7.02
C TYR A 145 -4.52 6.63 7.05
N TYR A 146 -3.60 7.51 6.64
CA TYR A 146 -3.91 8.92 6.48
C TYR A 146 -5.03 9.14 5.45
N ALA A 147 -4.98 8.47 4.31
CA ALA A 147 -6.03 8.54 3.30
C ALA A 147 -7.39 8.15 3.88
N LEU A 148 -7.48 7.02 4.58
CA LEU A 148 -8.71 6.58 5.26
C LEU A 148 -9.23 7.61 6.25
N ARG A 149 -8.36 8.19 7.08
CA ARG A 149 -8.71 9.24 8.05
C ARG A 149 -9.24 10.51 7.40
N THR A 150 -8.95 10.74 6.12
CA THR A 150 -9.47 11.86 5.33
C THR A 150 -10.64 11.47 4.42
N GLY A 151 -11.22 10.29 4.63
CA GLY A 151 -12.39 9.81 3.87
C GLY A 151 -12.05 9.26 2.48
N LYS A 152 -10.78 8.89 2.23
CA LYS A 152 -10.34 8.34 0.94
C LYS A 152 -10.02 6.85 1.06
N PRO A 153 -10.70 5.98 0.31
CA PRO A 153 -10.34 4.58 0.20
C PRO A 153 -8.89 4.40 -0.27
N ALA A 154 -8.14 3.54 0.40
CA ALA A 154 -6.75 3.27 0.06
C ALA A 154 -6.37 1.81 0.28
N ILE A 155 -5.61 1.24 -0.64
CA ILE A 155 -5.11 -0.12 -0.62
C ILE A 155 -3.61 -0.10 -0.88
N GLY A 156 -2.82 -0.75 -0.03
CA GLY A 156 -1.43 -1.06 -0.29
C GLY A 156 -1.33 -2.32 -1.16
N LEU A 157 -0.51 -2.29 -2.21
CA LEU A 157 -0.20 -3.47 -3.00
C LEU A 157 1.27 -3.83 -2.79
N GLU A 158 1.52 -5.03 -2.31
CA GLU A 158 2.84 -5.49 -1.91
C GLU A 158 3.34 -6.64 -2.81
N ALA A 159 4.32 -6.37 -3.67
CA ALA A 159 5.05 -7.47 -4.32
C ALA A 159 6.16 -8.01 -3.41
N SER A 160 6.48 -9.30 -3.52
CA SER A 160 7.54 -9.89 -2.70
C SER A 160 8.93 -9.45 -3.16
N LYS A 161 9.77 -8.97 -2.22
CA LYS A 161 11.21 -8.71 -2.46
C LYS A 161 12.00 -9.96 -2.88
N LYS A 162 11.45 -11.16 -2.69
CA LYS A 162 12.06 -12.42 -3.14
C LYS A 162 11.96 -12.61 -4.64
N LEU A 163 11.04 -11.91 -5.30
CA LEU A 163 10.84 -11.99 -6.73
C LEU A 163 11.79 -11.06 -7.48
N PRO A 164 12.27 -11.45 -8.65
CA PRO A 164 13.04 -10.56 -9.52
C PRO A 164 12.17 -9.38 -10.00
N THR A 165 12.80 -8.28 -10.37
CA THR A 165 12.09 -7.03 -10.70
C THR A 165 11.00 -7.21 -11.76
N HIS A 166 11.26 -7.98 -12.83
CA HIS A 166 10.27 -8.20 -13.89
C HIS A 166 9.01 -8.92 -13.40
N GLN A 167 9.13 -9.85 -12.46
CA GLN A 167 7.95 -10.50 -11.86
C GLN A 167 7.20 -9.55 -10.91
N ARG A 168 7.91 -8.72 -10.13
CA ARG A 168 7.25 -7.70 -9.30
C ARG A 168 6.46 -6.71 -10.15
N VAL A 169 7.04 -6.26 -11.27
CA VAL A 169 6.33 -5.38 -12.23
C VAL A 169 5.14 -6.07 -12.87
N TYR A 170 5.25 -7.37 -13.15
CA TYR A 170 4.15 -8.15 -13.71
C TYR A 170 2.94 -8.24 -12.76
N TYR A 171 3.19 -8.29 -11.44
CA TYR A 171 2.14 -8.44 -10.43
C TYR A 171 1.55 -7.11 -9.92
N LEU A 172 2.21 -5.98 -10.12
CA LEU A 172 1.75 -4.65 -9.70
C LEU A 172 1.27 -3.81 -10.87
#